data_116dc088f728196a921e939030f42b61
#
_entry.id   116dc088f728196a921e939030f42b61
#
_cell.length_a   1.000
_cell.length_b   1.000
_cell.length_c   1.000
_cell.angle_alpha   90.00
_cell.angle_beta   90.00
_cell.angle_gamma   90.00
#
_symmetry.space_group_name_H-M   'P 1'
#
loop_
_entity.id
_entity.type
_entity.pdbx_description
1 polymer ?
#
loop_
_entity_poly.entity_id
_entity_poly.type
_entity_poly.pdbx_seq_one_letter_code
_entity_poly.pdbx_strand_id
1 'polypeptide(L)' 'MLRQRLRPQHEAYLGAVAARIAFAGPLTHDDGQTMIGSLLAIDFDNRDSAHAWLADEPFTRAGLYAGVEVHAVVNLWP' A
#
# COMPACT_ATOMS: atom_id res chain seq x y z
N MET A 1 -5.37 -12.51 -13.57
CA MET A 1 -4.51 -12.46 -12.37
C MET A 1 -5.25 -11.74 -11.25
N LEU A 2 -5.07 -12.19 -10.02
CA LEU A 2 -5.75 -11.61 -8.87
C LEU A 2 -5.46 -10.13 -8.70
N ARG A 3 -4.20 -9.70 -8.84
CA ARG A 3 -3.80 -8.29 -8.70
C ARG A 3 -4.53 -7.40 -9.69
N GLN A 4 -4.61 -7.80 -10.95
CA GLN A 4 -5.29 -7.01 -11.98
C GLN A 4 -6.79 -6.91 -11.71
N ARG A 5 -7.39 -7.99 -11.23
CA ARG A 5 -8.83 -8.05 -10.95
C ARG A 5 -9.21 -7.15 -9.78
N LEU A 6 -8.34 -7.04 -8.78
CA LEU A 6 -8.57 -6.23 -7.58
C LEU A 6 -8.09 -4.78 -7.72
N ARG A 7 -7.37 -4.45 -8.78
CA ARG A 7 -6.76 -3.15 -8.94
C ARG A 7 -7.74 -1.98 -8.85
N PRO A 8 -8.92 -2.03 -9.49
CA PRO A 8 -9.87 -0.91 -9.37
C PRO A 8 -10.31 -0.68 -7.92
N GLN A 9 -10.55 -1.75 -7.17
CA GLN A 9 -10.95 -1.67 -5.76
C GLN A 9 -9.81 -1.12 -4.92
N HIS A 10 -8.58 -1.57 -5.17
CA HIS A 10 -7.38 -1.10 -4.48
C HIS A 10 -7.16 0.39 -4.74
N GLU A 11 -7.28 0.84 -5.99
CA GLU A 11 -7.11 2.25 -6.34
C GLU A 11 -8.19 3.13 -5.70
N ALA A 12 -9.43 2.66 -5.66
CA ALA A 12 -10.51 3.38 -5.01
C ALA A 12 -10.28 3.51 -3.49
N TYR A 13 -9.79 2.44 -2.88
CA TYR A 13 -9.51 2.43 -1.45
C TYR A 13 -8.38 3.41 -1.10
N LEU A 14 -7.30 3.42 -1.89
CA LEU A 14 -6.22 4.39 -1.74
C LEU A 14 -6.71 5.82 -2.00
N GLY A 15 -7.57 5.99 -2.99
CA GLY A 15 -8.13 7.29 -3.35
C GLY A 15 -8.88 7.94 -2.19
N ALA A 16 -9.49 7.16 -1.31
CA ALA A 16 -10.20 7.68 -0.15
C ALA A 16 -9.28 8.40 0.86
N VAL A 17 -7.98 8.08 0.82
CA VAL A 17 -6.96 8.72 1.69
C VAL A 17 -5.87 9.43 0.87
N ALA A 18 -6.20 9.80 -0.37
CA ALA A 18 -5.22 10.35 -1.32
C ALA A 18 -4.43 11.53 -0.74
N ALA A 19 -5.09 12.40 0.02
CA ALA A 19 -4.44 13.59 0.61
C ALA A 19 -3.38 13.22 1.66
N ARG A 20 -3.40 12.00 2.19
CA ARG A 20 -2.47 11.52 3.19
C ARG A 20 -1.34 10.69 2.59
N ILE A 21 -1.41 10.36 1.29
CA ILE A 21 -0.42 9.51 0.65
C ILE A 21 0.78 10.33 0.20
N ALA A 22 1.97 10.01 0.74
CA ALA A 22 3.22 10.60 0.28
C ALA A 22 3.78 9.82 -0.90
N PHE A 23 3.61 8.49 -0.90
CA PHE A 23 4.08 7.62 -1.96
C PHE A 23 3.26 6.34 -1.96
N ALA A 24 2.93 5.84 -3.15
CA ALA A 24 2.28 4.55 -3.32
C ALA A 24 2.70 3.97 -4.66
N GLY A 25 3.26 2.77 -4.65
CA GLY A 25 3.69 2.15 -5.89
C GLY A 25 4.18 0.73 -5.68
N PRO A 26 4.37 -0.01 -6.77
CA PRO A 26 4.87 -1.36 -6.68
C PRO A 26 6.36 -1.41 -6.38
N LEU A 27 6.77 -2.43 -5.63
CA LEU A 27 8.15 -2.87 -5.60
C LEU A 27 8.37 -3.76 -6.82
N THR A 28 9.50 -3.61 -7.49
CA THR A 28 9.80 -4.37 -8.69
C THR A 28 11.18 -4.99 -8.61
N HIS A 29 11.45 -5.95 -9.49
CA HIS A 29 12.83 -6.34 -9.78
C HIS A 29 13.57 -5.16 -10.42
N ASP A 30 14.86 -5.29 -10.63
CA ASP A 30 15.70 -4.22 -11.20
C ASP A 30 15.26 -3.81 -12.60
N ASP A 31 14.45 -4.64 -13.28
CA ASP A 31 13.90 -4.32 -14.59
C ASP A 31 12.87 -3.18 -14.54
N GLY A 32 12.41 -2.79 -13.34
CA GLY A 32 11.39 -1.76 -13.18
C GLY A 32 10.00 -2.15 -13.64
N GLN A 33 9.76 -3.42 -13.97
CA GLN A 33 8.51 -3.89 -14.54
C GLN A 33 7.90 -5.08 -13.79
N THR A 34 8.72 -6.04 -13.36
CA THR A 34 8.22 -7.25 -12.69
C THR A 34 7.88 -6.91 -11.25
N MET A 35 6.59 -6.88 -10.93
CA MET A 35 6.09 -6.50 -9.61
C MET A 35 6.29 -7.62 -8.60
N ILE A 36 6.91 -7.29 -7.46
CA ILE A 36 7.19 -8.25 -6.39
C ILE A 36 6.58 -7.83 -5.06
N GLY A 37 5.91 -6.70 -5.00
CA GLY A 37 5.29 -6.19 -3.79
C GLY A 37 4.77 -4.80 -3.97
N SER A 38 4.47 -4.13 -2.86
CA SER A 38 3.99 -2.75 -2.85
C SER A 38 4.65 -1.98 -1.70
N LEU A 39 4.92 -0.71 -1.95
CA LEU A 39 5.39 0.22 -0.92
C LEU A 39 4.40 1.37 -0.81
N LEU A 40 3.91 1.60 0.39
CA LEU A 40 2.98 2.70 0.67
C LEU A 40 3.56 3.54 1.80
N ALA A 41 3.61 4.85 1.61
CA ALA A 41 3.96 5.81 2.64
C ALA A 41 2.75 6.71 2.84
N ILE A 42 2.06 6.55 3.95
CA ILE A 42 0.78 7.20 4.23
C ILE A 42 0.83 7.80 5.63
N ASP A 43 0.26 9.00 5.76
CA ASP A 43 0.18 9.70 7.03
C ASP A 43 -1.03 9.19 7.82
N PHE A 44 -0.78 8.50 8.92
CA PHE A 44 -1.80 8.07 9.87
C PHE A 44 -1.55 8.71 11.23
N ASP A 45 -2.62 8.90 12.00
CA ASP A 45 -2.51 9.51 13.33
C ASP A 45 -1.69 8.65 14.29
N ASN A 46 -1.76 7.32 14.14
CA ASN A 46 -1.02 6.39 14.99
C ASN A 46 -0.92 5.03 14.29
N ARG A 47 -0.16 4.12 14.91
CA ARG A 47 0.05 2.76 14.37
C ARG A 47 -1.24 1.96 14.28
N ASP A 48 -2.13 2.11 15.27
CA ASP A 48 -3.40 1.36 15.27
C ASP A 48 -4.27 1.76 14.08
N SER A 49 -4.31 3.04 13.73
CA SER A 49 -5.04 3.52 12.54
C SER A 49 -4.46 2.92 11.27
N ALA A 50 -3.13 2.81 11.17
CA ALA A 50 -2.47 2.19 10.02
C ALA A 50 -2.85 0.72 9.89
N HIS A 51 -2.81 -0.03 10.99
CA HIS A 51 -3.18 -1.45 10.99
C HIS A 51 -4.65 -1.65 10.64
N ALA A 52 -5.55 -0.82 11.16
CA ALA A 52 -6.98 -0.90 10.86
C ALA A 52 -7.24 -0.64 9.36
N TRP A 53 -6.56 0.34 8.79
CA TRP A 53 -6.67 0.65 7.37
C TRP A 53 -6.19 -0.53 6.51
N LEU A 54 -5.04 -1.11 6.87
CA LEU A 54 -4.47 -2.26 6.14
C LEU A 54 -5.38 -3.48 6.17
N ALA A 55 -6.04 -3.73 7.30
CA ALA A 55 -6.90 -4.91 7.45
C ALA A 55 -8.02 -4.97 6.41
N ASP A 56 -8.52 -3.80 5.97
CA ASP A 56 -9.60 -3.70 5.00
C ASP A 56 -9.12 -3.37 3.58
N GLU A 57 -7.82 -3.19 3.38
CA GLU A 57 -7.27 -2.86 2.07
C GLU A 57 -7.46 -4.08 1.14
N PRO A 58 -8.01 -3.89 -0.09
CA PRO A 58 -8.41 -5.01 -0.96
C PRO A 58 -7.33 -6.03 -1.28
N PHE A 59 -6.11 -5.59 -1.58
CA PHE A 59 -5.02 -6.53 -1.86
C PHE A 59 -4.65 -7.34 -0.62
N THR A 60 -4.62 -6.69 0.55
CA THR A 60 -4.31 -7.34 1.81
C THR A 60 -5.39 -8.34 2.19
N ARG A 61 -6.67 -7.95 2.10
CA ARG A 61 -7.80 -8.83 2.41
C ARG A 61 -7.86 -10.06 1.53
N ALA A 62 -7.50 -9.93 0.27
CA ALA A 62 -7.54 -11.03 -0.68
C ALA A 62 -6.33 -11.97 -0.54
N GLY A 63 -5.38 -11.66 0.36
CA GLY A 63 -4.20 -12.49 0.54
C GLY A 63 -3.20 -12.39 -0.59
N LEU A 64 -3.18 -11.27 -1.30
CA LEU A 64 -2.25 -11.07 -2.41
C LEU A 64 -0.80 -11.08 -1.95
N TYR A 65 -0.55 -10.56 -0.74
CA TYR A 65 0.80 -10.45 -0.20
C TYR A 65 1.13 -11.64 0.68
N ALA A 66 2.38 -12.11 0.57
CA ALA A 66 2.90 -13.17 1.45
C ALA A 66 3.08 -12.66 2.88
N GLY A 67 3.35 -11.38 3.04
CA GLY A 67 3.49 -10.74 4.35
C GLY A 67 3.35 -9.24 4.24
N VAL A 68 3.08 -8.59 5.36
CA VAL A 68 2.94 -7.13 5.45
C VAL A 68 3.73 -6.65 6.64
N GLU A 69 4.52 -5.59 6.44
CA GLU A 69 5.27 -4.92 7.50
C GLU A 69 4.82 -3.47 7.61
N VAL A 70 4.77 -2.96 8.82
CA VAL A 70 4.42 -1.56 9.08
C VAL A 70 5.55 -0.92 9.88
N HIS A 71 6.13 0.14 9.34
CA HIS A 71 7.22 0.87 9.96
C HIS A 71 6.90 2.36 10.01
N ALA A 72 7.25 3.00 11.11
CA ALA A 72 7.20 4.45 11.19
C ALA A 72 8.37 5.02 10.40
N VAL A 73 8.11 6.10 9.66
CA VAL A 73 9.13 6.76 8.87
C VAL A 73 8.94 8.27 8.94
N VAL A 74 10.04 9.00 8.93
CA VAL A 74 10.03 10.46 8.86
C VAL A 74 10.62 10.87 7.51
N ASN A 75 9.85 11.63 6.74
CA ASN A 75 10.32 12.13 5.45
C ASN A 75 11.07 13.46 5.67
N LEU A 76 12.38 13.42 5.60
CA LEU A 76 13.24 14.60 5.78
C LEU A 76 13.60 15.30 4.46
N TRP A 77 13.30 14.67 3.35
CA TRP A 77 13.67 15.22 2.03
C TRP A 77 12.46 15.16 1.12
N PRO A 78 11.73 16.27 0.98
CA PRO A 78 10.52 16.30 0.16
C PRO A 78 10.78 16.19 -1.34
#